data_a9801f93463d5b7d1a31525c975cf8ab
#
_entry.id   a9801f93463d5b7d1a31525c975cf8ab
#
_cell.length_a   1.000
_cell.length_b   1.000
_cell.length_c   1.000
_cell.angle_alpha   90.00
_cell.angle_beta   90.00
_cell.angle_gamma   90.00
#
_symmetry.space_group_name_H-M   'P 1'
#
loop_
_entity.id
_entity.type
_entity.pdbx_description
1 polymer ?
#
loop_
_entity_poly.entity_id
_entity_poly.type
_entity_poly.pdbx_seq_one_letter_code
_entity_poly.pdbx_strand_id
1 'polypeptide(L)'
;MFKRNRQRGFTLIELLIVVAIIGIIAAILIPNLLDALQKAKQKRTVADMRDTGTAWMSWLTDQVGAASAGQTKVYLGNAHSSVDYANLFNYLHPSASFFYMQEVPQIDGWNYPLRYAASLNNLVSSSVMMICAGGRNGDMVDTNCAKAWNVEPFISTDYDQDIVWADGYFVRWPK
;
A
#
# COMPACT_ATOMS: atom_id res chain seq x y z
N MET A 1 21.04 68.04 -4.14
CA MET A 1 21.36 67.41 -5.42
C MET A 1 21.12 65.90 -5.28
N PHE A 2 19.96 65.41 -5.71
CA PHE A 2 19.61 63.98 -5.58
C PHE A 2 20.24 63.19 -6.70
N LYS A 3 21.10 62.21 -6.33
CA LYS A 3 21.77 61.30 -7.25
C LYS A 3 20.71 60.27 -7.73
N ARG A 4 20.22 60.37 -8.98
CA ARG A 4 19.33 59.37 -9.58
C ARG A 4 20.11 58.07 -9.78
N ASN A 5 19.86 57.07 -8.93
CA ASN A 5 20.32 55.71 -9.18
C ASN A 5 19.72 55.20 -10.50
N ARG A 6 20.56 54.98 -11.50
CA ARG A 6 20.17 54.31 -12.75
C ARG A 6 19.88 52.84 -12.41
N GLN A 7 18.63 52.49 -12.29
CA GLN A 7 18.26 51.09 -12.21
C GLN A 7 18.50 50.47 -13.60
N ARG A 8 19.39 49.48 -13.66
CA ARG A 8 19.62 48.68 -14.85
C ARG A 8 18.39 47.79 -15.05
N GLY A 9 17.66 47.95 -16.11
CA GLY A 9 16.59 47.08 -16.54
C GLY A 9 17.11 45.75 -17.08
N PHE A 10 16.32 44.70 -16.93
CA PHE A 10 16.61 43.37 -17.50
C PHE A 10 16.40 43.40 -19.01
N THR A 11 17.27 42.81 -19.78
CA THR A 11 17.10 42.70 -21.24
C THR A 11 16.20 41.50 -21.57
N LEU A 12 15.47 41.59 -22.67
CA LEU A 12 14.58 40.54 -23.17
C LEU A 12 15.37 39.24 -23.46
N ILE A 13 16.59 39.37 -23.95
CA ILE A 13 17.47 38.25 -24.28
C ILE A 13 17.98 37.52 -23.00
N GLU A 14 18.28 38.25 -21.92
CA GLU A 14 18.69 37.66 -20.66
C GLU A 14 17.54 36.81 -20.08
N LEU A 15 16.30 37.28 -20.14
CA LEU A 15 15.15 36.51 -19.72
C LEU A 15 14.93 35.26 -20.58
N LEU A 16 15.09 35.41 -21.93
CA LEU A 16 14.90 34.32 -22.86
C LEU A 16 15.89 33.18 -22.64
N ILE A 17 17.15 33.50 -22.40
CA ILE A 17 18.19 32.51 -22.10
C ILE A 17 17.88 31.76 -20.79
N VAL A 18 17.44 32.46 -19.75
CA VAL A 18 17.10 31.85 -18.46
C VAL A 18 15.95 30.84 -18.58
N VAL A 19 14.85 31.23 -19.28
CA VAL A 19 13.72 30.31 -19.45
C VAL A 19 14.08 29.12 -20.34
N ALA A 20 14.96 29.31 -21.34
CA ALA A 20 15.44 28.21 -22.16
C ALA A 20 16.24 27.17 -21.35
N ILE A 21 17.14 27.64 -20.46
CA ILE A 21 17.93 26.75 -19.57
C ILE A 21 16.99 26.01 -18.59
N ILE A 22 16.06 26.73 -17.95
CA ILE A 22 15.08 26.11 -17.05
C ILE A 22 14.26 25.05 -17.80
N GLY A 23 13.83 25.32 -19.03
CA GLY A 23 13.09 24.37 -19.87
C GLY A 23 13.87 23.09 -20.14
N ILE A 24 15.15 23.18 -20.46
CA ILE A 24 16.02 22.01 -20.69
C ILE A 24 16.18 21.19 -19.41
N ILE A 25 16.45 21.82 -18.28
CA ILE A 25 16.60 21.14 -16.99
C ILE A 25 15.29 20.48 -16.57
N ALA A 26 14.17 21.16 -16.71
CA ALA A 26 12.85 20.63 -16.38
C ALA A 26 12.48 19.41 -17.25
N ALA A 27 12.81 19.43 -18.54
CA ALA A 27 12.54 18.32 -19.44
C ALA A 27 13.21 17.00 -19.01
N ILE A 28 14.37 17.07 -18.36
CA ILE A 28 15.10 15.89 -17.84
C ILE A 28 14.63 15.51 -16.44
N LEU A 29 14.34 16.48 -15.58
CA LEU A 29 14.03 16.24 -14.19
C LEU A 29 12.60 15.73 -13.96
N ILE A 30 11.62 16.24 -14.73
CA ILE A 30 10.19 15.90 -14.50
C ILE A 30 9.92 14.40 -14.64
N PRO A 31 10.36 13.69 -15.71
CA PRO A 31 10.13 12.25 -15.84
C PRO A 31 10.75 11.45 -14.68
N ASN A 32 11.97 11.80 -14.29
CA ASN A 32 12.68 11.12 -13.18
C ASN A 32 12.00 11.35 -11.84
N LEU A 33 11.48 12.55 -11.60
CA LEU A 33 10.72 12.86 -10.38
C LEU A 33 9.41 12.08 -10.31
N LEU A 34 8.68 11.98 -11.43
CA LEU A 34 7.44 11.21 -11.50
C LEU A 34 7.68 9.73 -11.21
N ASP A 35 8.73 9.13 -11.78
CA ASP A 35 9.10 7.73 -11.51
C ASP A 35 9.48 7.54 -10.03
N ALA A 36 10.27 8.44 -9.47
CA ALA A 36 10.62 8.41 -8.05
C ALA A 36 9.40 8.50 -7.12
N LEU A 37 8.40 9.32 -7.48
CA LEU A 37 7.13 9.42 -6.76
C LEU A 37 6.34 8.11 -6.83
N GLN A 38 6.26 7.46 -7.99
CA GLN A 38 5.58 6.17 -8.13
C GLN A 38 6.26 5.10 -7.28
N LYS A 39 7.59 5.03 -7.30
CA LYS A 39 8.37 4.12 -6.43
C LYS A 39 8.14 4.37 -4.95
N ALA A 40 8.06 5.63 -4.53
CA ALA A 40 7.77 5.97 -3.13
C ALA A 40 6.38 5.49 -2.71
N LYS A 41 5.36 5.70 -3.54
CA LYS A 41 4.00 5.22 -3.31
C LYS A 41 3.92 3.70 -3.22
N GLN A 42 4.59 3.00 -4.13
CA GLN A 42 4.68 1.55 -4.14
C GLN A 42 5.34 1.01 -2.86
N LYS A 43 6.47 1.60 -2.45
CA LYS A 43 7.16 1.22 -1.21
C LYS A 43 6.31 1.45 0.03
N ARG A 44 5.57 2.56 0.08
CA ARG A 44 4.62 2.83 1.16
C ARG A 44 3.56 1.74 1.23
N THR A 45 2.91 1.41 0.10
CA THR A 45 1.91 0.34 0.03
C THR A 45 2.46 -0.99 0.56
N VAL A 46 3.66 -1.38 0.13
CA VAL A 46 4.31 -2.62 0.59
C VAL A 46 4.57 -2.58 2.10
N ALA A 47 5.02 -1.45 2.65
CA ALA A 47 5.25 -1.31 4.08
C ALA A 47 3.93 -1.43 4.86
N ASP A 48 2.90 -0.67 4.45
CA ASP A 48 1.57 -0.69 5.08
C ASP A 48 0.95 -2.10 5.08
N MET A 49 1.07 -2.82 3.96
CA MET A 49 0.59 -4.22 3.84
C MET A 49 1.38 -5.19 4.72
N ARG A 50 2.70 -5.02 4.83
CA ARG A 50 3.56 -5.86 5.68
C ARG A 50 3.22 -5.66 7.15
N ASP A 51 3.11 -4.43 7.58
CA ASP A 51 2.84 -4.09 8.98
C ASP A 51 1.45 -4.57 9.38
N THR A 52 0.44 -4.34 8.53
CA THR A 52 -0.93 -4.86 8.74
C THR A 52 -0.95 -6.39 8.77
N GLY A 53 -0.27 -7.03 7.84
CA GLY A 53 -0.18 -8.49 7.76
C GLY A 53 0.48 -9.10 9.00
N THR A 54 1.56 -8.49 9.49
CA THR A 54 2.25 -8.94 10.70
C THR A 54 1.37 -8.80 11.94
N ALA A 55 0.67 -7.68 12.08
CA ALA A 55 -0.29 -7.46 13.17
C ALA A 55 -1.44 -8.47 13.12
N TRP A 56 -1.96 -8.74 11.93
CA TRP A 56 -3.05 -9.70 11.74
C TRP A 56 -2.62 -11.14 12.03
N MET A 57 -1.41 -11.53 11.63
CA MET A 57 -0.84 -12.83 12.00
C MET A 57 -0.64 -12.98 13.50
N SER A 58 -0.22 -11.92 14.19
CA SER A 58 -0.09 -11.92 15.64
C SER A 58 -1.44 -12.12 16.32
N TRP A 59 -2.47 -11.40 15.88
CA TRP A 59 -3.84 -11.62 16.34
C TRP A 59 -4.31 -13.06 16.11
N LEU A 60 -4.09 -13.62 14.91
CA LEU A 60 -4.49 -15.00 14.62
C LEU A 60 -3.79 -16.00 15.54
N THR A 61 -2.51 -15.82 15.79
CA THR A 61 -1.71 -16.69 16.67
C THR A 61 -2.29 -16.71 18.08
N ASP A 62 -2.66 -15.54 18.60
CA ASP A 62 -3.28 -15.43 19.93
C ASP A 62 -4.67 -16.09 19.97
N GLN A 63 -5.47 -15.94 18.90
CA GLN A 63 -6.78 -16.58 18.81
C GLN A 63 -6.66 -18.11 18.77
N VAL A 64 -5.73 -18.64 17.98
CA VAL A 64 -5.48 -20.09 17.89
C VAL A 64 -4.96 -20.61 19.24
N GLY A 65 -4.08 -19.86 19.90
CA GLY A 65 -3.59 -20.18 21.25
C GLY A 65 -4.71 -20.24 22.29
N ALA A 66 -5.59 -19.24 22.30
CA ALA A 66 -6.76 -19.19 23.19
C ALA A 66 -7.76 -20.33 22.90
N ALA A 67 -8.03 -20.63 21.63
CA ALA A 67 -8.88 -21.74 21.21
C ALA A 67 -8.30 -23.10 21.63
N SER A 68 -7.00 -23.30 21.51
CA SER A 68 -6.29 -24.51 21.94
C SER A 68 -6.35 -24.69 23.47
N ALA A 69 -6.38 -23.58 24.21
CA ALA A 69 -6.59 -23.59 25.68
C ALA A 69 -8.06 -23.78 26.10
N GLY A 70 -9.00 -23.95 25.15
CA GLY A 70 -10.43 -24.15 25.40
C GLY A 70 -11.18 -22.91 25.86
N GLN A 71 -10.58 -21.71 25.73
CA GLN A 71 -11.16 -20.47 26.26
C GLN A 71 -12.14 -19.79 25.27
N THR A 72 -11.97 -19.96 23.97
CA THR A 72 -12.85 -19.32 22.99
C THR A 72 -12.93 -20.15 21.72
N LYS A 73 -14.12 -20.28 21.15
CA LYS A 73 -14.25 -20.77 19.76
C LYS A 73 -14.07 -19.56 18.85
N VAL A 74 -12.99 -19.53 18.10
CA VAL A 74 -12.83 -18.55 17.03
C VAL A 74 -13.72 -18.97 15.87
N TYR A 75 -14.84 -18.29 15.70
CA TYR A 75 -15.72 -18.47 14.55
C TYR A 75 -15.37 -17.41 13.51
N LEU A 76 -14.71 -17.83 12.48
CA LEU A 76 -14.17 -16.95 11.44
C LEU A 76 -14.82 -17.25 10.07
N GLY A 77 -16.15 -17.26 10.02
CA GLY A 77 -16.93 -17.26 8.78
C GLY A 77 -16.64 -18.39 7.75
N ASN A 78 -17.43 -18.47 6.71
CA ASN A 78 -17.28 -19.44 5.62
C ASN A 78 -16.11 -19.10 4.68
N ALA A 79 -15.62 -20.12 3.97
CA ALA A 79 -14.47 -20.07 3.05
C ALA A 79 -14.23 -18.74 2.33
N HIS A 80 -12.97 -18.29 2.30
CA HIS A 80 -12.45 -17.07 1.64
C HIS A 80 -13.51 -15.96 1.48
N SER A 81 -13.82 -15.27 2.54
CA SER A 81 -14.69 -14.10 2.50
C SER A 81 -13.82 -12.84 2.50
N SER A 82 -14.26 -11.84 1.76
CA SER A 82 -13.73 -10.50 1.95
C SER A 82 -13.95 -10.07 3.39
N VAL A 83 -12.90 -9.62 4.04
CA VAL A 83 -12.95 -9.02 5.38
C VAL A 83 -13.15 -7.54 5.18
N ASP A 84 -14.28 -7.02 5.66
CA ASP A 84 -14.51 -5.59 5.66
C ASP A 84 -13.50 -4.89 6.60
N TYR A 85 -13.12 -3.67 6.25
CA TYR A 85 -12.19 -2.86 7.03
C TYR A 85 -12.62 -2.73 8.51
N ALA A 86 -13.91 -2.53 8.77
CA ALA A 86 -14.42 -2.40 10.11
C ALA A 86 -14.20 -3.67 10.95
N ASN A 87 -14.34 -4.83 10.34
CA ASN A 87 -14.08 -6.11 11.02
C ASN A 87 -12.59 -6.30 11.26
N LEU A 88 -11.73 -5.99 10.29
CA LEU A 88 -10.28 -6.04 10.48
C LEU A 88 -9.83 -5.09 11.58
N PHE A 89 -10.37 -3.86 11.60
CA PHE A 89 -10.09 -2.89 12.64
C PHE A 89 -10.43 -3.44 14.02
N ASN A 90 -11.62 -4.06 14.19
CA ASN A 90 -12.04 -4.66 15.45
C ASN A 90 -11.14 -5.85 15.86
N TYR A 91 -10.62 -6.63 14.91
CA TYR A 91 -9.68 -7.70 15.21
C TYR A 91 -8.33 -7.16 15.71
N LEU A 92 -7.86 -6.07 15.12
CA LEU A 92 -6.59 -5.46 15.51
C LEU A 92 -6.69 -4.52 16.72
N HIS A 93 -7.92 -4.11 17.09
CA HIS A 93 -8.24 -3.27 18.26
C HIS A 93 -9.28 -3.95 19.16
N PRO A 94 -8.95 -5.07 19.78
CA PRO A 94 -9.91 -5.81 20.60
C PRO A 94 -10.34 -5.06 21.86
N SER A 95 -9.56 -4.07 22.33
CA SER A 95 -9.93 -3.21 23.47
C SER A 95 -9.24 -1.84 23.36
N ALA A 96 -9.74 -0.87 24.12
CA ALA A 96 -9.14 0.47 24.17
C ALA A 96 -7.72 0.48 24.78
N SER A 97 -7.37 -0.52 25.56
CA SER A 97 -6.07 -0.62 26.25
C SER A 97 -5.08 -1.58 25.58
N PHE A 98 -5.53 -2.38 24.63
CA PHE A 98 -4.70 -3.35 23.92
C PHE A 98 -5.05 -3.38 22.44
N PHE A 99 -4.04 -3.24 21.60
CA PHE A 99 -4.15 -3.31 20.14
C PHE A 99 -2.88 -3.95 19.54
N TYR A 100 -3.05 -4.65 18.43
CA TYR A 100 -1.95 -5.23 17.66
C TYR A 100 -1.29 -4.20 16.74
N MET A 101 -2.05 -3.18 16.33
CA MET A 101 -1.60 -2.11 15.48
C MET A 101 -2.38 -0.84 15.81
N GLN A 102 -1.71 0.30 15.96
CA GLN A 102 -2.34 1.56 16.36
C GLN A 102 -3.21 2.15 15.25
N GLU A 103 -2.71 2.18 14.05
CA GLU A 103 -3.42 2.66 12.85
C GLU A 103 -3.46 1.56 11.81
N VAL A 104 -4.65 1.17 11.38
CA VAL A 104 -4.84 0.20 10.30
C VAL A 104 -4.95 0.98 8.99
N PRO A 105 -4.04 0.78 8.03
CA PRO A 105 -4.11 1.44 6.73
C PRO A 105 -5.38 1.06 6.00
N GLN A 106 -6.12 2.05 5.50
CA GLN A 106 -7.36 1.83 4.75
C GLN A 106 -7.13 1.94 3.24
N ILE A 107 -6.14 2.74 2.86
CA ILE A 107 -5.83 3.07 1.48
C ILE A 107 -4.34 2.81 1.21
N ASP A 108 -4.06 2.49 -0.03
CA ASP A 108 -2.70 2.32 -0.52
C ASP A 108 -1.99 3.66 -0.80
N GLY A 109 -0.76 3.61 -1.31
CA GLY A 109 0.02 4.79 -1.68
C GLY A 109 -0.58 5.62 -2.82
N TRP A 110 -1.53 5.09 -3.58
CA TRP A 110 -2.24 5.77 -4.66
C TRP A 110 -3.65 6.22 -4.28
N ASN A 111 -4.02 6.07 -2.99
CA ASN A 111 -5.34 6.39 -2.41
C ASN A 111 -6.46 5.45 -2.84
N TYR A 112 -6.15 4.25 -3.31
CA TYR A 112 -7.15 3.20 -3.52
C TYR A 112 -7.31 2.35 -2.27
N PRO A 113 -8.52 1.80 -2.02
CA PRO A 113 -8.76 1.00 -0.83
C PRO A 113 -7.98 -0.32 -0.88
N LEU A 114 -7.31 -0.64 0.22
CA LEU A 114 -6.76 -1.97 0.45
C LEU A 114 -7.90 -2.99 0.61
N ARG A 115 -7.72 -4.18 0.08
CA ARG A 115 -8.67 -5.27 0.19
C ARG A 115 -8.10 -6.36 1.09
N TYR A 116 -8.96 -6.92 1.91
CA TYR A 116 -8.62 -7.96 2.87
C TYR A 116 -9.50 -9.17 2.65
N ALA A 117 -8.91 -10.35 2.70
CA ALA A 117 -9.65 -11.61 2.64
C ALA A 117 -9.06 -12.61 3.64
N ALA A 118 -9.91 -13.44 4.20
CA ALA A 118 -9.49 -14.51 5.09
C ALA A 118 -10.31 -15.78 4.86
N SER A 119 -9.63 -16.92 4.97
CA SER A 119 -10.24 -18.26 4.99
C SER A 119 -9.94 -18.92 6.32
N LEU A 120 -10.76 -18.60 7.30
CA LEU A 120 -10.48 -18.97 8.68
C LEU A 120 -11.23 -20.25 9.11
N ASN A 121 -12.09 -20.80 8.24
CA ASN A 121 -12.74 -22.09 8.48
C ASN A 121 -11.91 -23.30 8.09
N ASN A 122 -10.87 -23.11 7.30
CA ASN A 122 -10.02 -24.19 6.85
C ASN A 122 -8.55 -23.76 6.97
N LEU A 123 -7.97 -23.98 8.14
CA LEU A 123 -6.55 -23.74 8.42
C LEU A 123 -5.61 -24.64 7.59
N VAL A 124 -6.17 -25.62 6.86
CA VAL A 124 -5.46 -26.49 5.91
C VAL A 124 -5.53 -25.90 4.47
N SER A 125 -6.20 -24.77 4.29
CA SER A 125 -6.24 -24.07 3.01
C SER A 125 -4.85 -23.53 2.64
N SER A 126 -4.58 -23.45 1.34
CA SER A 126 -3.31 -22.96 0.82
C SER A 126 -3.04 -21.48 1.12
N SER A 127 -4.04 -20.76 1.61
CA SER A 127 -3.92 -19.35 2.01
C SER A 127 -5.00 -19.04 3.04
N VAL A 128 -4.60 -18.53 4.21
CA VAL A 128 -5.51 -18.20 5.31
C VAL A 128 -5.87 -16.73 5.31
N MET A 129 -4.93 -15.86 5.02
CA MET A 129 -5.09 -14.40 5.02
C MET A 129 -4.45 -13.78 3.80
N MET A 130 -5.13 -12.80 3.22
CA MET A 130 -4.63 -12.06 2.07
C MET A 130 -4.90 -10.57 2.22
N ILE A 131 -3.94 -9.76 1.76
CA ILE A 131 -4.06 -8.31 1.62
C ILE A 131 -3.67 -7.98 0.18
N CYS A 132 -4.52 -7.22 -0.50
CA CYS A 132 -4.31 -6.86 -1.90
C CYS A 132 -4.41 -5.34 -2.10
N ALA A 133 -3.55 -4.83 -2.98
CA ALA A 133 -3.57 -3.46 -3.46
C ALA A 133 -3.56 -3.47 -4.99
N GLY A 134 -4.40 -2.67 -5.63
CA GLY A 134 -4.58 -2.65 -7.10
C GLY A 134 -3.57 -1.79 -7.84
N GLY A 135 -2.47 -1.37 -7.21
CA GLY A 135 -1.47 -0.55 -7.88
C GLY A 135 -1.98 0.86 -8.25
N ARG A 136 -1.29 1.49 -9.21
CA ARG A 136 -1.57 2.88 -9.63
C ARG A 136 -2.94 3.06 -10.29
N ASN A 137 -3.41 2.07 -11.03
CA ASN A 137 -4.71 2.12 -11.71
C ASN A 137 -5.89 1.82 -10.78
N GLY A 138 -5.63 1.21 -9.60
CA GLY A 138 -6.66 0.81 -8.63
C GLY A 138 -7.53 -0.36 -9.09
N ASP A 139 -7.27 -0.91 -10.27
CA ASP A 139 -7.98 -2.05 -10.82
C ASP A 139 -7.39 -3.33 -10.23
N MET A 140 -8.19 -4.08 -9.51
CA MET A 140 -7.81 -5.42 -9.05
C MET A 140 -8.42 -6.47 -9.98
N VAL A 141 -7.61 -7.47 -10.31
CA VAL A 141 -8.09 -8.65 -11.05
C VAL A 141 -9.20 -9.35 -10.26
N ASP A 142 -9.16 -9.26 -8.94
CA ASP A 142 -10.23 -9.69 -8.05
C ASP A 142 -10.58 -8.62 -7.02
N THR A 143 -11.77 -8.05 -7.15
CA THR A 143 -12.28 -7.01 -6.23
C THR A 143 -12.39 -7.46 -4.78
N ASN A 144 -12.41 -8.77 -4.52
CA ASN A 144 -12.56 -9.34 -3.18
C ASN A 144 -11.26 -9.87 -2.59
N CYS A 145 -10.16 -9.86 -3.34
CA CYS A 145 -8.89 -10.48 -2.92
C CYS A 145 -9.02 -11.98 -2.56
N ALA A 146 -10.09 -12.64 -3.01
CA ALA A 146 -10.49 -13.98 -2.53
C ALA A 146 -10.22 -15.09 -3.56
N LYS A 147 -9.76 -14.76 -4.76
CA LYS A 147 -9.45 -15.73 -5.80
C LYS A 147 -8.00 -16.17 -5.77
N ALA A 148 -7.74 -17.31 -6.42
CA ALA A 148 -6.38 -17.78 -6.65
C ALA A 148 -5.62 -16.80 -7.54
N TRP A 149 -4.45 -16.35 -7.09
CA TRP A 149 -3.56 -15.48 -7.86
C TRP A 149 -2.52 -16.32 -8.58
N ASN A 150 -2.33 -16.07 -9.86
CA ASN A 150 -1.18 -16.59 -10.56
C ASN A 150 0.06 -15.85 -10.09
N VAL A 151 1.06 -16.59 -9.63
CA VAL A 151 2.37 -16.04 -9.28
C VAL A 151 3.09 -15.72 -10.59
N GLU A 152 2.93 -14.50 -11.07
CA GLU A 152 3.63 -14.00 -12.24
C GLU A 152 4.85 -13.16 -11.83
N PRO A 153 5.88 -13.07 -12.70
CA PRO A 153 7.00 -12.18 -12.42
C PRO A 153 6.50 -10.74 -12.26
N PHE A 154 6.89 -10.10 -11.17
CA PHE A 154 6.57 -8.69 -10.94
C PHE A 154 7.53 -7.80 -11.73
N ILE A 155 7.00 -6.90 -12.54
CA ILE A 155 7.77 -5.90 -13.29
C ILE A 155 7.83 -4.64 -12.45
N SER A 156 8.98 -4.33 -11.87
CA SER A 156 9.15 -3.21 -10.92
C SER A 156 8.91 -1.80 -11.51
N THR A 157 8.87 -1.69 -12.84
CA THR A 157 8.59 -0.45 -13.58
C THR A 157 7.12 -0.33 -14.00
N ASP A 158 6.35 -1.39 -13.83
CA ASP A 158 4.91 -1.40 -14.08
C ASP A 158 4.17 -1.18 -12.76
N TYR A 159 3.77 0.05 -12.51
CA TYR A 159 3.07 0.45 -11.29
C TYR A 159 1.59 0.09 -11.27
N ASP A 160 1.05 -0.41 -12.37
CA ASP A 160 -0.35 -0.84 -12.50
C ASP A 160 -0.57 -2.29 -12.05
N GLN A 161 0.51 -3.00 -11.71
CA GLN A 161 0.44 -4.36 -11.22
C GLN A 161 -0.07 -4.42 -9.77
N ASP A 162 -0.97 -5.39 -9.52
CA ASP A 162 -1.46 -5.65 -8.18
C ASP A 162 -0.33 -6.12 -7.25
N ILE A 163 -0.36 -5.67 -6.00
CA ILE A 163 0.52 -6.14 -4.94
C ILE A 163 -0.29 -7.06 -4.04
N VAL A 164 0.20 -8.27 -3.80
CA VAL A 164 -0.49 -9.29 -3.01
C VAL A 164 0.42 -9.81 -1.91
N TRP A 165 -0.04 -9.70 -0.68
CA TRP A 165 0.53 -10.33 0.50
C TRP A 165 -0.39 -11.46 0.96
N ALA A 166 0.17 -12.61 1.31
CA ALA A 166 -0.57 -13.75 1.83
C ALA A 166 0.26 -14.51 2.87
N ASP A 167 -0.35 -14.84 4.00
CA ASP A 167 0.18 -15.72 5.05
C ASP A 167 1.63 -15.44 5.48
N GLY A 168 2.00 -14.17 5.59
CA GLY A 168 3.33 -13.74 5.99
C GLY A 168 4.28 -13.43 4.83
N TYR A 169 3.89 -13.67 3.58
CA TYR A 169 4.74 -13.49 2.40
C TYR A 169 4.09 -12.60 1.35
N PHE A 170 4.92 -11.89 0.59
CA PHE A 170 4.44 -11.26 -0.63
C PHE A 170 4.44 -12.28 -1.77
N VAL A 171 3.25 -12.58 -2.26
CA VAL A 171 3.06 -13.48 -3.41
C VAL A 171 3.37 -12.75 -4.71
N ARG A 172 3.05 -11.46 -4.75
CA ARG A 172 3.32 -10.56 -5.86
C ARG A 172 3.73 -9.19 -5.32
N TRP A 173 4.94 -8.74 -5.62
CA TRP A 173 5.47 -7.48 -5.09
C TRP A 173 6.68 -6.98 -5.87
N PRO A 174 6.96 -5.67 -5.89
CA PRO A 174 8.17 -5.12 -6.48
C PRO A 174 9.41 -5.53 -5.66
N LYS A 175 10.41 -6.03 -6.36
CA LYS A 175 11.71 -6.34 -5.77
C LYS A 175 12.56 -5.10 -5.59
#